data_707d4d2338b33c789bb80baa4e466e3e
#
_entry.id   707d4d2338b33c789bb80baa4e466e3e
#
_cell.length_a   1.000
_cell.length_b   1.000
_cell.length_c   1.000
_cell.angle_alpha   90.00
_cell.angle_beta   90.00
_cell.angle_gamma   90.00
#
_symmetry.space_group_name_H-M   'P 1'
#
loop_
_entity.id
_entity.type
_entity.pdbx_description
1 polymer ?
#
loop_
_entity_poly.entity_id
_entity_poly.type
_entity_poly.pdbx_seq_one_letter_code
_entity_poly.pdbx_strand_id
1 'polypeptide(L)'
;MGLILLKKEKSKSLGIWEISESINELKALTKGVKLDQIKSQKRKLEILAVRALLKEMCGNVKLSYNKFGAPVLDNNNKISISHSKQLVAIIVSELKSAIDTEIISKRILKIKEKFISKYDNINDSQEDLTIAWSTKECVFKWRQKGNINFKDDILIKSINHSTKKIEVSFDKNLFILNFLKINNHILVYVCKTVI
;
A
#
# COMPACT_ATOMS: atom_id res chain seq x y z
N MET A 1 14.67 -2.42 15.61
CA MET A 1 13.86 -1.27 15.17
C MET A 1 13.50 -1.48 13.72
N GLY A 2 12.22 -1.68 13.43
CA GLY A 2 11.75 -2.17 12.13
C GLY A 2 11.56 -1.13 11.02
N LEU A 3 12.01 0.14 11.23
CA LEU A 3 11.97 1.14 10.16
C LEU A 3 12.99 0.82 9.07
N ILE A 4 12.50 0.44 7.87
CA ILE A 4 13.37 0.12 6.71
C ILE A 4 13.60 1.35 5.84
N LEU A 5 12.56 2.13 5.60
CA LEU A 5 12.60 3.28 4.72
C LEU A 5 11.74 4.42 5.27
N LEU A 6 12.31 5.62 5.24
CA LEU A 6 11.58 6.86 5.42
C LEU A 6 12.06 7.87 4.40
N LYS A 7 11.27 8.08 3.35
CA LYS A 7 11.56 9.06 2.31
C LYS A 7 10.58 10.22 2.45
N LYS A 8 11.09 11.41 2.74
CA LYS A 8 10.31 12.64 2.83
C LYS A 8 10.61 13.53 1.63
N GLU A 9 9.59 13.92 0.90
CA GLU A 9 9.62 14.88 -0.18
C GLU A 9 8.69 16.06 0.17
N LYS A 10 8.76 17.16 -0.58
CA LYS A 10 7.98 18.38 -0.27
C LYS A 10 6.47 18.12 -0.09
N SER A 11 5.86 17.29 -0.95
CA SER A 11 4.40 17.06 -0.97
C SER A 11 3.97 15.66 -0.55
N LYS A 12 4.92 14.76 -0.26
CA LYS A 12 4.63 13.38 0.13
C LYS A 12 5.72 12.77 1.01
N SER A 13 5.32 11.83 1.83
CA SER A 13 6.23 10.98 2.61
C SER A 13 5.86 9.52 2.41
N LEU A 14 6.86 8.67 2.21
CA LEU A 14 6.74 7.23 2.08
C LEU A 14 7.50 6.58 3.24
N GLY A 15 6.81 5.75 4.00
CA GLY A 15 7.40 5.01 5.12
C GLY A 15 7.17 3.51 4.99
N ILE A 16 8.18 2.72 5.39
CA ILE A 16 8.14 1.25 5.37
C ILE A 16 8.72 0.74 6.67
N TRP A 17 7.99 -0.17 7.31
CA TRP A 17 8.33 -0.81 8.57
C TRP A 17 8.25 -2.32 8.44
N GLU A 18 9.30 -3.04 8.83
CA GLU A 18 9.27 -4.48 8.99
C GLU A 18 9.03 -4.82 10.47
N ILE A 19 7.95 -5.55 10.73
CA ILE A 19 7.56 -5.93 12.08
C ILE A 19 8.51 -7.05 12.56
N SER A 20 9.44 -6.66 13.42
CA SER A 20 10.36 -7.57 14.13
C SER A 20 10.16 -7.52 15.64
N GLU A 21 9.40 -6.55 16.10
CA GLU A 21 9.15 -6.29 17.51
C GLU A 21 8.01 -7.16 18.06
N SER A 22 8.05 -7.37 19.37
CA SER A 22 6.93 -7.89 20.12
C SER A 22 5.81 -6.83 20.30
N ILE A 23 4.63 -7.28 20.68
CA ILE A 23 3.50 -6.38 21.00
C ILE A 23 3.89 -5.39 22.12
N ASN A 24 4.64 -5.85 23.13
CA ASN A 24 5.01 -4.99 24.26
C ASN A 24 5.98 -3.87 23.83
N GLU A 25 6.95 -4.19 22.97
CA GLU A 25 7.87 -3.21 22.41
C GLU A 25 7.14 -2.16 21.57
N LEU A 26 6.26 -2.60 20.66
CA LEU A 26 5.46 -1.68 19.85
C LEU A 26 4.48 -0.85 20.68
N LYS A 27 3.90 -1.39 21.76
CA LYS A 27 3.07 -0.62 22.70
C LYS A 27 3.86 0.49 23.39
N ALA A 28 5.11 0.26 23.74
CA ALA A 28 5.97 1.28 24.32
C ALA A 28 6.20 2.47 23.36
N LEU A 29 6.31 2.19 22.04
CA LEU A 29 6.43 3.22 21.00
C LEU A 29 5.11 3.96 20.72
N THR A 30 3.95 3.32 20.98
CA THR A 30 2.63 3.76 20.52
C THR A 30 1.64 3.93 21.68
N LYS A 31 2.00 4.73 22.68
CA LYS A 31 1.18 4.96 23.88
C LYS A 31 -0.28 5.34 23.53
N GLY A 32 -1.24 4.74 24.25
CA GLY A 32 -2.66 5.07 24.14
C GLY A 32 -3.43 4.33 23.02
N VAL A 33 -2.82 3.41 22.29
CA VAL A 33 -3.53 2.59 21.29
C VAL A 33 -4.34 1.50 22.01
N LYS A 34 -5.67 1.55 21.87
CA LYS A 34 -6.58 0.53 22.42
C LYS A 34 -6.60 -0.70 21.51
N LEU A 35 -6.40 -1.89 22.10
CA LEU A 35 -6.35 -3.17 21.40
C LEU A 35 -7.29 -4.22 22.01
N ASP A 36 -8.12 -3.84 22.96
CA ASP A 36 -8.89 -4.77 23.78
C ASP A 36 -9.87 -5.63 22.97
N GLN A 37 -10.43 -5.05 21.90
CA GLN A 37 -11.35 -5.73 20.99
C GLN A 37 -10.67 -6.57 19.92
N ILE A 38 -9.34 -6.51 19.79
CA ILE A 38 -8.59 -7.20 18.74
C ILE A 38 -8.09 -8.55 19.27
N LYS A 39 -8.66 -9.64 18.79
CA LYS A 39 -8.24 -11.00 19.22
C LYS A 39 -6.94 -11.47 18.56
N SER A 40 -6.76 -11.16 17.26
CA SER A 40 -5.60 -11.64 16.47
C SER A 40 -4.31 -10.93 16.88
N GLN A 41 -3.31 -11.68 17.31
CA GLN A 41 -1.97 -11.17 17.62
C GLN A 41 -1.32 -10.50 16.39
N LYS A 42 -1.45 -11.13 15.22
CA LYS A 42 -0.98 -10.54 13.96
C LYS A 42 -1.61 -9.15 13.74
N ARG A 43 -2.94 -9.03 13.91
CA ARG A 43 -3.63 -7.76 13.72
C ARG A 43 -3.22 -6.70 14.74
N LYS A 44 -2.94 -7.09 15.98
CA LYS A 44 -2.38 -6.20 16.99
C LYS A 44 -1.03 -5.63 16.56
N LEU A 45 -0.12 -6.48 16.09
CA LEU A 45 1.19 -6.08 15.58
C LEU A 45 1.07 -5.11 14.39
N GLU A 46 0.22 -5.42 13.41
CA GLU A 46 -0.03 -4.54 12.25
C GLU A 46 -0.52 -3.15 12.67
N ILE A 47 -1.50 -3.09 13.59
CA ILE A 47 -2.04 -1.81 14.09
C ILE A 47 -0.96 -1.00 14.80
N LEU A 48 -0.19 -1.63 15.66
CA LEU A 48 0.85 -0.95 16.41
C LEU A 48 1.99 -0.47 15.50
N ALA A 49 2.43 -1.30 14.56
CA ALA A 49 3.46 -0.94 13.59
C ALA A 49 3.02 0.23 12.69
N VAL A 50 1.75 0.23 12.24
CA VAL A 50 1.17 1.39 11.53
C VAL A 50 1.26 2.66 12.37
N ARG A 51 0.93 2.60 13.67
CA ARG A 51 1.00 3.77 14.56
C ARG A 51 2.43 4.22 14.81
N ALA A 52 3.36 3.28 15.01
CA ALA A 52 4.77 3.57 15.18
C ALA A 52 5.34 4.25 13.93
N LEU A 53 5.12 3.67 12.76
CA LEU A 53 5.57 4.23 11.50
C LEU A 53 4.98 5.61 11.24
N LEU A 54 3.67 5.79 11.47
CA LEU A 54 3.01 7.10 11.26
C LEU A 54 3.59 8.18 12.19
N LYS A 55 3.93 7.83 13.42
CA LYS A 55 4.58 8.73 14.36
C LYS A 55 5.97 9.18 13.89
N GLU A 56 6.77 8.26 13.34
CA GLU A 56 8.08 8.58 12.72
C GLU A 56 7.93 9.49 11.49
N MET A 57 6.88 9.26 10.69
CA MET A 57 6.60 10.04 9.47
C MET A 57 6.12 11.46 9.76
N CYS A 58 5.16 11.61 10.67
CA CYS A 58 4.34 12.81 10.82
C CYS A 58 4.24 13.34 12.25
N GLY A 59 4.91 12.69 13.22
CA GLY A 59 4.79 13.07 14.63
C GLY A 59 3.39 12.73 15.21
N ASN A 60 2.85 13.64 16.02
CA ASN A 60 1.59 13.41 16.75
C ASN A 60 0.36 13.77 15.89
N VAL A 61 0.06 12.97 14.87
CA VAL A 61 -1.18 13.08 14.10
C VAL A 61 -2.18 12.00 14.54
N LYS A 62 -3.47 12.33 14.51
CA LYS A 62 -4.53 11.36 14.82
C LYS A 62 -4.94 10.61 13.56
N LEU A 63 -4.84 9.29 13.61
CA LEU A 63 -5.36 8.40 12.58
C LEU A 63 -6.71 7.86 13.02
N SER A 64 -7.72 8.09 12.23
CA SER A 64 -9.06 7.53 12.33
C SER A 64 -9.44 6.77 11.06
N TYR A 65 -10.64 6.19 11.03
CA TYR A 65 -11.15 5.50 9.85
C TYR A 65 -12.57 6.02 9.58
N ASN A 66 -12.87 6.29 8.32
CA ASN A 66 -14.22 6.72 7.93
C ASN A 66 -15.19 5.51 7.91
N LYS A 67 -16.46 5.78 7.60
CA LYS A 67 -17.53 4.75 7.53
C LYS A 67 -17.27 3.62 6.51
N PHE A 68 -16.36 3.82 5.57
CA PHE A 68 -15.94 2.82 4.57
C PHE A 68 -14.64 2.10 4.94
N GLY A 69 -14.08 2.36 6.14
CA GLY A 69 -12.83 1.76 6.60
C GLY A 69 -11.56 2.39 6.00
N ALA A 70 -11.68 3.49 5.27
CA ALA A 70 -10.51 4.18 4.74
C ALA A 70 -9.84 5.04 5.84
N PRO A 71 -8.49 5.06 5.92
CA PRO A 71 -7.76 5.84 6.91
C PRO A 71 -7.87 7.34 6.63
N VAL A 72 -7.96 8.13 7.71
CA VAL A 72 -8.08 9.60 7.68
C VAL A 72 -7.19 10.20 8.76
N LEU A 73 -6.46 11.26 8.40
CA LEU A 73 -5.65 12.07 9.33
C LEU A 73 -6.39 13.36 9.70
N ASP A 74 -6.15 13.85 10.92
CA ASP A 74 -6.72 15.09 11.42
C ASP A 74 -6.09 16.37 10.83
N ASN A 75 -4.97 16.26 10.13
CA ASN A 75 -4.26 17.36 9.49
C ASN A 75 -4.59 17.56 8.00
N ASN A 76 -5.68 16.98 7.51
CA ASN A 76 -6.17 17.03 6.14
C ASN A 76 -5.27 16.36 5.07
N ASN A 77 -4.09 15.88 5.42
CA ASN A 77 -3.28 15.10 4.49
C ASN A 77 -3.96 13.78 4.11
N LYS A 78 -3.76 13.36 2.88
CA LYS A 78 -4.22 12.07 2.39
C LYS A 78 -3.28 10.99 2.89
N ILE A 79 -3.84 9.86 3.29
CA ILE A 79 -3.07 8.70 3.75
C ILE A 79 -3.57 7.44 3.07
N SER A 80 -2.64 6.56 2.75
CA SER A 80 -2.96 5.18 2.37
C SER A 80 -2.01 4.24 3.10
N ILE A 81 -2.54 3.10 3.52
CA ILE A 81 -1.85 2.10 4.34
C ILE A 81 -2.00 0.75 3.67
N SER A 82 -0.93 -0.01 3.63
CA SER A 82 -0.96 -1.42 3.26
C SER A 82 -0.05 -2.23 4.15
N HIS A 83 -0.34 -3.52 4.28
CA HIS A 83 0.49 -4.46 5.02
C HIS A 83 0.42 -5.86 4.38
N SER A 84 1.55 -6.52 4.28
CA SER A 84 1.66 -7.90 3.78
C SER A 84 2.69 -8.64 4.61
N LYS A 85 2.27 -9.75 5.23
CA LYS A 85 3.09 -10.51 6.18
C LYS A 85 3.59 -9.62 7.33
N GLN A 86 4.89 -9.34 7.38
CA GLN A 86 5.54 -8.51 8.40
C GLN A 86 5.82 -7.08 7.90
N LEU A 87 5.51 -6.76 6.64
CA LEU A 87 5.75 -5.44 6.09
C LEU A 87 4.52 -4.54 6.24
N VAL A 88 4.75 -3.33 6.74
CA VAL A 88 3.78 -2.22 6.75
C VAL A 88 4.32 -1.10 5.89
N ALA A 89 3.46 -0.55 5.04
CA ALA A 89 3.79 0.58 4.19
C ALA A 89 2.75 1.68 4.32
N ILE A 90 3.20 2.92 4.40
CA ILE A 90 2.35 4.12 4.51
C ILE A 90 2.82 5.16 3.51
N ILE A 91 1.89 5.77 2.80
CA ILE A 91 2.10 7.02 2.08
C ILE A 91 1.21 8.10 2.69
N VAL A 92 1.81 9.25 2.99
CA VAL A 92 1.11 10.47 3.41
C VAL A 92 1.41 11.57 2.39
N SER A 93 0.41 12.30 1.94
CA SER A 93 0.57 13.30 0.89
C SER A 93 -0.51 14.39 0.97
N GLU A 94 -0.19 15.57 0.48
CA GLU A 94 -1.17 16.64 0.22
C GLU A 94 -2.11 16.25 -0.94
N LEU A 95 -1.60 15.48 -1.90
CA LEU A 95 -2.34 15.00 -3.07
C LEU A 95 -2.99 13.65 -2.78
N LYS A 96 -3.99 13.31 -3.59
CA LYS A 96 -4.61 11.98 -3.55
C LYS A 96 -3.56 10.91 -3.81
N SER A 97 -3.43 9.96 -2.89
CA SER A 97 -2.40 8.94 -2.94
C SER A 97 -2.93 7.57 -2.54
N ALA A 98 -2.28 6.55 -3.01
CA ALA A 98 -2.52 5.17 -2.60
C ALA A 98 -1.23 4.38 -2.58
N ILE A 99 -1.21 3.32 -1.77
CA ILE A 99 -0.12 2.38 -1.64
C ILE A 99 -0.67 0.97 -1.47
N ASP A 100 0.02 0.01 -2.07
CA ASP A 100 -0.20 -1.39 -1.81
C ASP A 100 1.13 -2.14 -1.69
N THR A 101 1.16 -3.21 -0.89
CA THR A 101 2.32 -4.08 -0.75
C THR A 101 1.89 -5.53 -0.66
N GLU A 102 2.61 -6.40 -1.40
CA GLU A 102 2.36 -7.83 -1.44
C GLU A 102 3.66 -8.65 -1.45
N ILE A 103 3.63 -9.80 -0.78
CA ILE A 103 4.74 -10.74 -0.83
C ILE A 103 4.73 -11.53 -2.14
N ILE A 104 5.89 -11.65 -2.79
CA ILE A 104 6.05 -12.52 -3.96
C ILE A 104 5.90 -13.97 -3.51
N SER A 105 4.90 -14.68 -4.02
CA SER A 105 4.64 -16.07 -3.65
C SER A 105 3.96 -16.85 -4.77
N LYS A 106 4.11 -18.17 -4.76
CA LYS A 106 3.43 -19.08 -5.71
C LYS A 106 1.90 -18.97 -5.68
N ARG A 107 1.30 -18.40 -4.63
CA ARG A 107 -0.14 -18.20 -4.53
C ARG A 107 -0.67 -17.31 -5.66
N ILE A 108 0.12 -16.35 -6.13
CA ILE A 108 -0.30 -15.42 -7.19
C ILE A 108 -0.64 -16.15 -8.50
N LEU A 109 0.10 -17.22 -8.82
CA LEU A 109 -0.14 -18.03 -10.01
C LEU A 109 -1.52 -18.70 -9.98
N LYS A 110 -2.01 -19.07 -8.78
CA LYS A 110 -3.30 -19.74 -8.61
C LYS A 110 -4.50 -18.81 -8.77
N ILE A 111 -4.29 -17.50 -8.63
CA ILE A 111 -5.37 -16.51 -8.66
C ILE A 111 -5.29 -15.56 -9.86
N LYS A 112 -4.28 -15.69 -10.73
CA LYS A 112 -4.03 -14.78 -11.84
C LYS A 112 -5.24 -14.58 -12.74
N GLU A 113 -5.99 -15.64 -13.04
CA GLU A 113 -7.19 -15.59 -13.89
C GLU A 113 -8.30 -14.66 -13.34
N LYS A 114 -8.26 -14.33 -12.04
CA LYS A 114 -9.24 -13.45 -11.41
C LYS A 114 -8.97 -11.97 -11.65
N PHE A 115 -7.72 -11.60 -11.97
CA PHE A 115 -7.33 -10.21 -12.09
C PHE A 115 -6.52 -9.87 -13.34
N ILE A 116 -5.98 -10.86 -14.06
CA ILE A 116 -5.25 -10.63 -15.32
C ILE A 116 -6.22 -10.70 -16.50
N SER A 117 -6.22 -9.63 -17.29
CA SER A 117 -6.91 -9.53 -18.58
C SER A 117 -5.99 -9.97 -19.73
N LYS A 118 -6.56 -10.43 -20.83
CA LYS A 118 -5.82 -10.64 -22.09
C LYS A 118 -5.22 -9.35 -22.67
N TYR A 119 -5.63 -8.20 -22.16
CA TYR A 119 -5.15 -6.88 -22.57
C TYR A 119 -4.07 -6.32 -21.63
N ASP A 120 -3.73 -7.04 -20.55
CA ASP A 120 -2.60 -6.67 -19.69
C ASP A 120 -1.29 -7.06 -20.38
N ASN A 121 -0.38 -6.11 -20.55
CA ASN A 121 0.94 -6.34 -21.15
C ASN A 121 1.98 -6.59 -20.04
N ILE A 122 2.06 -7.83 -19.60
CA ILE A 122 2.94 -8.30 -18.51
C ILE A 122 3.55 -9.65 -18.83
N ASN A 123 4.68 -9.98 -18.18
CA ASN A 123 5.22 -11.34 -18.22
C ASN A 123 4.50 -12.23 -17.19
N ASP A 124 4.42 -13.53 -17.48
CA ASP A 124 3.79 -14.53 -16.59
C ASP A 124 4.78 -15.01 -15.49
N SER A 125 5.52 -14.08 -14.91
CA SER A 125 6.42 -14.35 -13.77
C SER A 125 5.72 -14.07 -12.43
N GLN A 126 6.14 -14.74 -11.36
CA GLN A 126 5.59 -14.46 -10.02
C GLN A 126 5.79 -12.99 -9.61
N GLU A 127 6.91 -12.38 -10.01
CA GLU A 127 7.21 -10.99 -9.71
C GLU A 127 6.26 -10.05 -10.45
N ASP A 128 6.13 -10.19 -11.78
CA ASP A 128 5.26 -9.32 -12.59
C ASP A 128 3.79 -9.49 -12.22
N LEU A 129 3.35 -10.71 -11.95
CA LEU A 129 1.99 -10.98 -11.45
C LEU A 129 1.75 -10.34 -10.07
N THR A 130 2.76 -10.30 -9.19
CA THR A 130 2.65 -9.62 -7.90
C THR A 130 2.61 -8.10 -8.09
N ILE A 131 3.44 -7.56 -9.00
CA ILE A 131 3.38 -6.14 -9.39
C ILE A 131 1.98 -5.81 -9.94
N ALA A 132 1.44 -6.65 -10.83
CA ALA A 132 0.11 -6.46 -11.40
C ALA A 132 -0.99 -6.45 -10.36
N TRP A 133 -0.98 -7.40 -9.44
CA TRP A 133 -1.95 -7.47 -8.34
C TRP A 133 -1.88 -6.22 -7.45
N SER A 134 -0.68 -5.89 -6.93
CA SER A 134 -0.47 -4.69 -6.12
C SER A 134 -0.84 -3.40 -6.87
N THR A 135 -0.63 -3.36 -8.18
CA THR A 135 -1.03 -2.22 -9.02
C THR A 135 -2.55 -2.04 -9.03
N LYS A 136 -3.29 -3.12 -9.25
CA LYS A 136 -4.76 -3.10 -9.29
C LYS A 136 -5.36 -2.76 -7.93
N GLU A 137 -4.80 -3.31 -6.84
CA GLU A 137 -5.15 -2.93 -5.46
C GLU A 137 -4.83 -1.46 -5.17
N CYS A 138 -3.70 -0.96 -5.63
CA CYS A 138 -3.32 0.44 -5.47
C CYS A 138 -4.29 1.38 -6.19
N VAL A 139 -4.68 1.08 -7.43
CA VAL A 139 -5.67 1.86 -8.19
C VAL A 139 -7.04 1.80 -7.52
N PHE A 140 -7.45 0.64 -7.02
CA PHE A 140 -8.69 0.48 -6.26
C PHE A 140 -8.71 1.36 -5.01
N LYS A 141 -7.64 1.32 -4.20
CA LYS A 141 -7.50 2.19 -3.02
C LYS A 141 -7.47 3.67 -3.41
N TRP A 142 -6.83 4.01 -4.52
CA TRP A 142 -6.79 5.39 -5.01
C TRP A 142 -8.17 5.89 -5.41
N ARG A 143 -8.99 5.07 -6.09
CA ARG A 143 -10.34 5.48 -6.50
C ARG A 143 -11.27 5.73 -5.32
N GLN A 144 -11.19 4.94 -4.25
CA GLN A 144 -12.02 5.00 -3.04
C GLN A 144 -13.53 4.82 -3.28
N LYS A 145 -13.92 4.32 -4.44
CA LYS A 145 -15.31 3.98 -4.80
C LYS A 145 -15.34 2.52 -5.19
N GLY A 146 -16.29 1.76 -4.69
CA GLY A 146 -16.50 0.37 -5.06
C GLY A 146 -16.86 0.16 -6.54
N ASN A 147 -17.22 -1.07 -6.90
CA ASN A 147 -17.63 -1.46 -8.25
C ASN A 147 -16.52 -1.31 -9.30
N ILE A 148 -15.34 -1.85 -9.03
CA ILE A 148 -14.25 -1.99 -9.99
C ILE A 148 -14.03 -3.48 -10.26
N ASN A 149 -14.07 -3.87 -11.52
CA ASN A 149 -13.59 -5.16 -11.97
C ASN A 149 -12.07 -5.06 -12.20
N PHE A 150 -11.27 -5.70 -11.35
CA PHE A 150 -9.81 -5.67 -11.45
C PHE A 150 -9.29 -6.16 -12.80
N LYS A 151 -9.97 -7.15 -13.39
CA LYS A 151 -9.56 -7.76 -14.65
C LYS A 151 -9.79 -6.84 -15.84
N ASP A 152 -10.93 -6.17 -15.90
CA ASP A 152 -11.38 -5.49 -17.10
C ASP A 152 -11.27 -3.96 -17.02
N ASP A 153 -11.40 -3.38 -15.82
CA ASP A 153 -11.38 -1.92 -15.65
C ASP A 153 -9.98 -1.35 -15.47
N ILE A 154 -9.02 -2.15 -14.94
CA ILE A 154 -7.65 -1.71 -14.66
C ILE A 154 -6.70 -2.49 -15.58
N LEU A 155 -6.21 -1.86 -16.64
CA LEU A 155 -5.38 -2.51 -17.64
C LEU A 155 -3.93 -2.04 -17.56
N ILE A 156 -3.01 -2.97 -17.34
CA ILE A 156 -1.57 -2.67 -17.29
C ILE A 156 -1.04 -2.59 -18.72
N LYS A 157 -0.50 -1.44 -19.09
CA LYS A 157 0.07 -1.18 -20.41
C LYS A 157 1.54 -1.54 -20.50
N SER A 158 2.29 -1.29 -19.42
CA SER A 158 3.70 -1.68 -19.34
C SER A 158 4.18 -1.73 -17.91
N ILE A 159 5.19 -2.58 -17.64
CA ILE A 159 6.00 -2.61 -16.41
C ILE A 159 7.45 -2.35 -16.83
N ASN A 160 8.00 -1.23 -16.41
CA ASN A 160 9.40 -0.89 -16.68
C ASN A 160 10.24 -1.14 -15.42
N HIS A 161 11.00 -2.24 -15.42
CA HIS A 161 11.83 -2.65 -14.29
C HIS A 161 13.05 -1.74 -14.06
N SER A 162 13.55 -1.07 -15.10
CA SER A 162 14.71 -0.17 -14.98
C SER A 162 14.31 1.15 -14.30
N THR A 163 13.20 1.74 -14.72
CA THR A 163 12.70 3.00 -14.15
C THR A 163 11.78 2.81 -12.95
N LYS A 164 11.40 1.56 -12.63
CA LYS A 164 10.46 1.21 -11.56
C LYS A 164 9.09 1.88 -11.73
N LYS A 165 8.62 1.97 -12.97
CA LYS A 165 7.33 2.58 -13.33
C LYS A 165 6.38 1.57 -13.96
N ILE A 166 5.10 1.79 -13.74
CA ILE A 166 4.00 0.99 -14.30
C ILE A 166 3.05 1.95 -14.98
N GLU A 167 2.73 1.69 -16.24
CA GLU A 167 1.69 2.40 -16.97
C GLU A 167 0.38 1.62 -16.89
N VAL A 168 -0.69 2.31 -16.49
CA VAL A 168 -2.01 1.71 -16.27
C VAL A 168 -3.08 2.55 -16.95
N SER A 169 -3.95 1.91 -17.71
CA SER A 169 -5.19 2.53 -18.20
C SER A 169 -6.32 2.22 -17.23
N PHE A 170 -6.99 3.25 -16.73
CA PHE A 170 -8.13 3.14 -15.85
C PHE A 170 -9.07 4.34 -16.07
N ASP A 171 -10.38 4.08 -16.24
CA ASP A 171 -11.42 5.11 -16.44
C ASP A 171 -11.06 6.10 -17.56
N LYS A 172 -10.61 5.57 -18.72
CA LYS A 172 -10.14 6.30 -19.93
C LYS A 172 -8.90 7.19 -19.70
N ASN A 173 -8.27 7.13 -18.54
CA ASN A 173 -7.06 7.89 -18.21
C ASN A 173 -5.84 6.98 -18.16
N LEU A 174 -4.68 7.55 -18.46
CA LEU A 174 -3.39 6.90 -18.26
C LEU A 174 -2.79 7.32 -16.93
N PHE A 175 -2.44 6.33 -16.10
CA PHE A 175 -1.77 6.52 -14.82
C PHE A 175 -0.36 5.99 -14.87
N ILE A 176 0.57 6.69 -14.24
CA ILE A 176 1.91 6.20 -13.98
C ILE A 176 2.03 5.95 -12.48
N LEU A 177 2.22 4.69 -12.11
CA LEU A 177 2.52 4.27 -10.75
C LEU A 177 4.00 3.98 -10.61
N ASN A 178 4.49 4.02 -9.38
CA ASN A 178 5.86 3.61 -9.06
C ASN A 178 5.83 2.31 -8.28
N PHE A 179 6.87 1.49 -8.42
CA PHE A 179 7.03 0.33 -7.58
C PHE A 179 8.44 0.22 -7.02
N LEU A 180 8.56 -0.49 -5.90
CA LEU A 180 9.80 -0.86 -5.25
C LEU A 180 9.74 -2.35 -4.95
N LYS A 181 10.90 -3.00 -5.00
CA LYS A 181 11.09 -4.36 -4.47
C LYS A 181 11.92 -4.25 -3.19
N ILE A 182 11.38 -4.75 -2.10
CA ILE A 182 12.01 -4.74 -0.79
C ILE A 182 12.02 -6.16 -0.28
N ASN A 183 13.21 -6.75 -0.19
CA ASN A 183 13.36 -8.18 0.09
C ASN A 183 12.48 -9.01 -0.87
N ASN A 184 11.52 -9.76 -0.35
CA ASN A 184 10.58 -10.55 -1.14
C ASN A 184 9.18 -9.90 -1.27
N HIS A 185 9.10 -8.57 -1.11
CA HIS A 185 7.84 -7.82 -1.28
C HIS A 185 7.91 -6.86 -2.46
N ILE A 186 6.79 -6.74 -3.14
CA ILE A 186 6.51 -5.64 -4.07
C ILE A 186 5.69 -4.59 -3.33
N LEU A 187 6.04 -3.35 -3.55
CA LEU A 187 5.32 -2.19 -3.07
C LEU A 187 5.01 -1.30 -4.27
N VAL A 188 3.74 -0.97 -4.47
CA VAL A 188 3.27 -0.09 -5.55
C VAL A 188 2.61 1.14 -4.92
N TYR A 189 2.90 2.32 -5.46
CA TYR A 189 2.28 3.54 -4.97
C TYR A 189 2.03 4.57 -6.08
N VAL A 190 1.04 5.39 -5.86
CA VAL A 190 0.69 6.54 -6.70
C VAL A 190 0.41 7.76 -5.82
N CYS A 191 0.82 8.93 -6.33
CA CYS A 191 0.48 10.22 -5.76
C CYS A 191 0.21 11.17 -6.93
N LYS A 192 -1.04 11.54 -7.15
CA LYS A 192 -1.47 12.30 -8.32
C LYS A 192 -2.72 13.12 -7.99
N THR A 193 -2.79 14.32 -8.52
CA THR A 193 -4.02 15.11 -8.58
C THR A 193 -5.07 14.35 -9.42
N VAL A 194 -6.33 14.43 -9.02
CA VAL A 194 -7.43 14.01 -9.89
C VAL A 194 -7.53 15.09 -10.98
N ILE A 195 -7.27 14.71 -12.21
CA ILE A 195 -7.55 15.57 -13.37
C ILE A 195 -9.00 15.37 -13.73
#